data_8a6f2d6a3e68b78ed839e6c72f5757c6
#
_entry.id   8a6f2d6a3e68b78ed839e6c72f5757c6
#
_cell.length_a   1.000
_cell.length_b   1.000
_cell.length_c   1.000
_cell.angle_alpha   90.00
_cell.angle_beta   90.00
_cell.angle_gamma   90.00
#
_symmetry.space_group_name_H-M   'P 1'
#
loop_
_entity.id
_entity.type
_entity.pdbx_description
1 polymer ?
#
loop_
_entity_poly.entity_id
_entity_poly.type
_entity_poly.pdbx_seq_one_letter_code
_entity_poly.pdbx_strand_id
1 'polypeptide(L)'
;MCVAIIGVVFYHLALRGIPIGRLNIGYIGVDIFMLLSGYGIGKSLQHNSLSKFYKNRVRKIMPIWTLMISLSWSIYAIGGGKMCITHLVANLSTISFYFNPDLLPEWYLATLILFYATSPILYMILKKAGWFGVLGVCVAVIYISWVEKCISAWQYANAICRFPLYLLGMQCAIIGKENLPYYITIPCFVIGSCFFFTGNHYLFSSYCVLLMVQILNLLIDKIDLPCLSCFKTIGRHTLEIYAANVLSAVLLASCFYTCIHPIIVIFIDLFLTAVLSFVLSKANKLILSIW
;
A
#
# COMPACT_ATOMS: atom_id res chain seq x y z
N MET A 1 8.72 -3.67 6.29
CA MET A 1 8.40 -2.30 5.81
C MET A 1 9.42 -1.75 4.82
N CYS A 2 10.73 -1.70 5.13
CA CYS A 2 11.74 -1.13 4.23
C CYS A 2 11.78 -1.84 2.87
N VAL A 3 11.93 -3.17 2.84
CA VAL A 3 11.93 -3.96 1.61
C VAL A 3 10.67 -3.73 0.78
N ALA A 4 9.52 -3.62 1.45
CA ALA A 4 8.24 -3.38 0.80
C ALA A 4 8.19 -2.04 0.06
N ILE A 5 8.64 -0.95 0.69
CA ILE A 5 8.62 0.37 0.04
C ILE A 5 9.63 0.46 -1.11
N ILE A 6 10.80 -0.14 -0.96
CA ILE A 6 11.79 -0.23 -2.05
C ILE A 6 11.18 -0.97 -3.24
N GLY A 7 10.52 -2.11 -3.01
CA GLY A 7 9.82 -2.84 -4.07
C GLY A 7 8.78 -1.98 -4.79
N VAL A 8 7.96 -1.23 -4.05
CA VAL A 8 6.94 -0.33 -4.62
C VAL A 8 7.56 0.77 -5.49
N VAL A 9 8.65 1.39 -5.03
CA VAL A 9 9.37 2.42 -5.80
C VAL A 9 9.87 1.85 -7.13
N PHE A 10 10.51 0.68 -7.11
CA PHE A 10 10.95 0.02 -8.34
C PHE A 10 9.78 -0.39 -9.25
N TYR A 11 8.67 -0.86 -8.69
CA TYR A 11 7.48 -1.17 -9.47
C TYR A 11 6.93 0.06 -10.21
N HIS A 12 6.89 1.21 -9.55
CA HIS A 12 6.45 2.45 -10.19
C HIS A 12 7.40 2.90 -11.31
N LEU A 13 8.71 2.64 -11.20
CA LEU A 13 9.65 2.84 -12.31
C LEU A 13 9.30 1.94 -13.52
N ALA A 14 8.97 0.67 -13.28
CA ALA A 14 8.54 -0.25 -14.32
C ALA A 14 7.25 0.21 -15.03
N LEU A 15 6.27 0.69 -14.26
CA LEU A 15 5.01 1.22 -14.82
C LEU A 15 5.23 2.42 -15.74
N ARG A 16 6.33 3.15 -15.57
CA ARG A 16 6.74 4.27 -16.44
C ARG A 16 7.51 3.84 -17.68
N GLY A 17 7.48 2.55 -18.02
CA GLY A 17 8.15 2.01 -19.20
C GLY A 17 9.65 1.86 -19.07
N ILE A 18 10.22 2.01 -17.87
CA ILE A 18 11.64 1.80 -17.64
C ILE A 18 11.89 0.29 -17.54
N PRO A 19 12.78 -0.28 -18.40
CA PRO A 19 13.02 -1.71 -18.46
C PRO A 19 13.87 -2.18 -17.27
N ILE A 20 13.28 -2.30 -16.09
CA ILE A 20 13.95 -2.82 -14.88
C ILE A 20 13.85 -4.35 -14.73
N GLY A 21 13.49 -5.03 -15.80
CA GLY A 21 13.45 -6.48 -15.87
C GLY A 21 12.46 -7.10 -14.86
N ARG A 22 12.92 -8.13 -14.15
CA ARG A 22 12.07 -8.87 -13.18
C ARG A 22 11.72 -8.09 -11.89
N LEU A 23 12.24 -6.89 -11.66
CA LEU A 23 11.87 -6.03 -10.56
C LEU A 23 10.43 -5.52 -10.64
N ASN A 24 9.74 -5.80 -11.75
CA ASN A 24 8.30 -5.54 -11.92
C ASN A 24 7.41 -6.26 -10.88
N ILE A 25 7.93 -7.23 -10.13
CA ILE A 25 7.21 -7.87 -9.01
C ILE A 25 7.11 -7.02 -7.74
N GLY A 26 7.67 -5.81 -7.75
CA GLY A 26 7.68 -4.90 -6.59
C GLY A 26 6.28 -4.53 -6.04
N TYR A 27 5.20 -4.74 -6.82
CA TYR A 27 3.82 -4.58 -6.35
C TYR A 27 3.47 -5.47 -5.14
N ILE A 28 4.20 -6.58 -4.91
CA ILE A 28 4.10 -7.41 -3.71
C ILE A 28 4.37 -6.60 -2.43
N GLY A 29 5.15 -5.51 -2.53
CA GLY A 29 5.37 -4.60 -1.41
C GLY A 29 4.08 -4.04 -0.81
N VAL A 30 3.06 -3.79 -1.64
CA VAL A 30 1.75 -3.32 -1.16
C VAL A 30 1.02 -4.40 -0.37
N ASP A 31 1.16 -5.67 -0.77
CA ASP A 31 0.59 -6.81 -0.05
C ASP A 31 1.21 -6.95 1.35
N ILE A 32 2.52 -6.75 1.47
CA ILE A 32 3.23 -6.68 2.76
C ILE A 32 2.66 -5.53 3.61
N PHE A 33 2.44 -4.36 3.02
CA PHE A 33 1.84 -3.24 3.75
C PHE A 33 0.42 -3.52 4.23
N MET A 34 -0.40 -4.18 3.44
CA MET A 34 -1.77 -4.54 3.83
C MET A 34 -1.77 -5.52 5.01
N LEU A 35 -0.94 -6.57 4.97
CA LEU A 35 -0.78 -7.53 6.05
C LEU A 35 -0.34 -6.85 7.35
N LEU A 36 0.73 -6.03 7.28
CA LEU A 36 1.28 -5.34 8.44
C LEU A 36 0.35 -4.23 8.96
N SER A 37 -0.41 -3.59 8.08
CA SER A 37 -1.44 -2.62 8.49
C SER A 37 -2.57 -3.30 9.25
N GLY A 38 -3.07 -4.43 8.77
CA GLY A 38 -4.07 -5.23 9.48
C GLY A 38 -3.59 -5.64 10.88
N TYR A 39 -2.35 -6.12 10.99
CA TYR A 39 -1.73 -6.48 12.27
C TYR A 39 -1.63 -5.27 13.21
N GLY A 40 -1.09 -4.15 12.74
CA GLY A 40 -0.97 -2.93 13.54
C GLY A 40 -2.31 -2.32 13.97
N ILE A 41 -3.35 -2.45 13.14
CA ILE A 41 -4.72 -2.05 13.46
C ILE A 41 -5.31 -2.96 14.52
N GLY A 42 -5.18 -4.27 14.38
CA GLY A 42 -5.64 -5.25 15.37
C GLY A 42 -5.04 -4.96 16.76
N LYS A 43 -3.72 -4.76 16.84
CA LYS A 43 -3.04 -4.35 18.07
C LYS A 43 -3.56 -3.02 18.61
N SER A 44 -3.76 -2.04 17.75
CA SER A 44 -4.27 -0.72 18.15
C SER A 44 -5.67 -0.78 18.77
N LEU A 45 -6.57 -1.62 18.22
CA LEU A 45 -7.93 -1.81 18.71
C LEU A 45 -8.00 -2.61 20.02
N GLN A 46 -6.98 -3.41 20.34
CA GLN A 46 -6.85 -4.09 21.61
C GLN A 46 -6.57 -3.12 22.79
N HIS A 47 -5.81 -2.05 22.50
CA HIS A 47 -5.25 -1.20 23.56
C HIS A 47 -5.79 0.23 23.58
N ASN A 48 -6.60 0.64 22.61
CA ASN A 48 -7.11 2.01 22.52
C ASN A 48 -8.64 2.04 22.45
N SER A 49 -9.24 3.10 23.02
CA SER A 49 -10.63 3.44 22.75
C SER A 49 -10.84 3.79 21.28
N LEU A 50 -12.07 3.66 20.79
CA LEU A 50 -12.42 3.96 19.38
C LEU A 50 -12.05 5.40 18.99
N SER A 51 -12.31 6.38 19.86
CA SER A 51 -11.95 7.77 19.62
C SER A 51 -10.44 7.94 19.46
N LYS A 52 -9.65 7.37 20.38
CA LYS A 52 -8.19 7.41 20.31
C LYS A 52 -7.66 6.67 19.09
N PHE A 53 -8.27 5.54 18.71
CA PHE A 53 -7.95 4.80 17.50
C PHE A 53 -8.09 5.68 16.26
N TYR A 54 -9.27 6.27 16.02
CA TYR A 54 -9.50 7.11 14.85
C TYR A 54 -8.62 8.36 14.84
N LYS A 55 -8.47 9.04 15.97
CA LYS A 55 -7.58 10.20 16.11
C LYS A 55 -6.15 9.86 15.67
N ASN A 56 -5.63 8.72 16.11
CA ASN A 56 -4.29 8.27 15.74
C ASN A 56 -4.17 7.95 14.24
N ARG A 57 -5.22 7.40 13.61
CA ARG A 57 -5.22 7.09 12.17
C ARG A 57 -5.30 8.36 11.33
N VAL A 58 -6.19 9.26 11.68
CA VAL A 58 -6.32 10.56 11.01
C VAL A 58 -4.99 11.33 11.10
N ARG A 59 -4.42 11.46 12.29
CA ARG A 59 -3.12 12.13 12.48
C ARG A 59 -2.00 11.51 11.65
N LYS A 60 -2.00 10.20 11.46
CA LYS A 60 -0.94 9.51 10.73
C LYS A 60 -1.06 9.69 9.22
N ILE A 61 -2.28 9.69 8.67
CA ILE A 61 -2.49 9.59 7.21
C ILE A 61 -2.89 10.93 6.60
N MET A 62 -3.83 11.66 7.23
CA MET A 62 -4.44 12.82 6.59
C MET A 62 -3.45 13.94 6.24
N PRO A 63 -2.44 14.28 7.05
CA PRO A 63 -1.51 15.33 6.67
C PRO A 63 -0.75 14.99 5.38
N ILE A 64 -0.21 13.76 5.27
CA ILE A 64 0.52 13.31 4.08
C ILE A 64 -0.41 13.18 2.87
N TRP A 65 -1.61 12.63 3.08
CA TRP A 65 -2.64 12.54 2.04
C TRP A 65 -2.99 13.91 1.47
N THR A 66 -3.32 14.86 2.33
CA THR A 66 -3.70 16.22 1.91
C THR A 66 -2.56 16.92 1.17
N LEU A 67 -1.32 16.81 1.66
CA LEU A 67 -0.15 17.38 1.00
C LEU A 67 0.06 16.74 -0.39
N MET A 68 0.03 15.41 -0.46
CA MET A 68 0.23 14.69 -1.72
C MET A 68 -0.81 15.07 -2.76
N ILE A 69 -2.10 15.08 -2.40
CA ILE A 69 -3.18 15.43 -3.33
C ILE A 69 -3.09 16.90 -3.77
N SER A 70 -2.88 17.82 -2.82
CA SER A 70 -2.81 19.25 -3.14
C SER A 70 -1.61 19.59 -4.03
N LEU A 71 -0.44 18.97 -3.77
CA LEU A 71 0.75 19.15 -4.59
C LEU A 71 0.58 18.53 -5.98
N SER A 72 0.06 17.29 -6.07
CA SER A 72 -0.23 16.65 -7.36
C SER A 72 -1.20 17.48 -8.19
N TRP A 73 -2.25 18.01 -7.56
CA TRP A 73 -3.22 18.89 -8.21
C TRP A 73 -2.57 20.17 -8.72
N SER A 74 -1.71 20.83 -7.90
CA SER A 74 -1.00 22.05 -8.28
C SER A 74 -0.05 21.81 -9.47
N ILE A 75 0.70 20.71 -9.44
CA ILE A 75 1.63 20.35 -10.54
C ILE A 75 0.85 20.16 -11.85
N TYR A 76 -0.26 19.43 -11.79
CA TYR A 76 -1.09 19.18 -12.96
C TYR A 76 -1.71 20.48 -13.52
N ALA A 77 -2.17 21.37 -12.63
CA ALA A 77 -2.71 22.68 -13.03
C ALA A 77 -1.65 23.57 -13.69
N ILE A 78 -0.42 23.61 -13.14
CA ILE A 78 0.70 24.37 -13.73
C ILE A 78 1.09 23.78 -15.10
N GLY A 79 1.00 22.46 -15.29
CA GLY A 79 1.21 21.77 -16.57
C GLY A 79 0.13 22.03 -17.62
N GLY A 80 -0.84 22.91 -17.38
CA GLY A 80 -1.93 23.27 -18.31
C GLY A 80 -3.15 22.32 -18.25
N GLY A 81 -3.22 21.45 -17.26
CA GLY A 81 -4.37 20.57 -17.05
C GLY A 81 -5.61 21.34 -16.59
N LYS A 82 -6.76 21.01 -17.18
CA LYS A 82 -8.06 21.60 -16.77
C LYS A 82 -8.53 20.93 -15.47
N MET A 83 -8.19 21.54 -14.34
CA MET A 83 -8.64 21.07 -13.02
C MET A 83 -9.65 22.02 -12.41
N CYS A 84 -10.74 21.45 -11.91
CA CYS A 84 -11.79 22.16 -11.19
C CYS A 84 -11.62 21.90 -9.67
N ILE A 85 -12.02 22.85 -8.85
CA ILE A 85 -11.98 22.73 -7.37
C ILE A 85 -12.80 21.53 -6.87
N THR A 86 -13.86 21.16 -7.57
CA THR A 86 -14.68 19.99 -7.26
C THR A 86 -13.88 18.69 -7.40
N HIS A 87 -12.95 18.60 -8.35
CA HIS A 87 -12.03 17.46 -8.49
C HIS A 87 -11.05 17.38 -7.32
N LEU A 88 -10.53 18.54 -6.87
CA LEU A 88 -9.66 18.57 -5.69
C LEU A 88 -10.41 18.06 -4.45
N VAL A 89 -11.63 18.55 -4.20
CA VAL A 89 -12.45 18.13 -3.05
C VAL A 89 -12.81 16.64 -3.16
N ALA A 90 -13.18 16.17 -4.34
CA ALA A 90 -13.47 14.75 -4.57
C ALA A 90 -12.24 13.87 -4.30
N ASN A 91 -11.05 14.29 -4.75
CA ASN A 91 -9.80 13.56 -4.49
C ASN A 91 -9.43 13.57 -2.99
N LEU A 92 -9.54 14.71 -2.32
CA LEU A 92 -9.29 14.81 -0.88
C LEU A 92 -10.22 13.91 -0.05
N SER A 93 -11.47 13.74 -0.49
CA SER A 93 -12.45 12.85 0.17
C SER A 93 -12.19 11.36 -0.07
N THR A 94 -11.24 10.98 -0.93
CA THR A 94 -10.96 9.61 -1.38
C THR A 94 -12.07 8.93 -2.21
N ILE A 95 -13.22 9.56 -2.31
CA ILE A 95 -14.41 9.02 -2.99
C ILE A 95 -14.20 8.97 -4.51
N SER A 96 -13.47 9.94 -5.07
CA SER A 96 -13.19 10.00 -6.52
C SER A 96 -12.60 8.72 -7.07
N PHE A 97 -11.73 8.06 -6.31
CA PHE A 97 -11.12 6.80 -6.74
C PHE A 97 -12.16 5.72 -7.07
N TYR A 98 -13.26 5.64 -6.30
CA TYR A 98 -14.27 4.61 -6.48
C TYR A 98 -15.26 4.89 -7.62
N PHE A 99 -15.44 6.17 -7.99
CA PHE A 99 -16.39 6.57 -9.01
C PHE A 99 -15.75 7.07 -10.30
N ASN A 100 -14.55 7.65 -10.22
CA ASN A 100 -13.79 8.14 -11.36
C ASN A 100 -12.28 8.01 -11.11
N PRO A 101 -11.70 6.82 -11.30
CA PRO A 101 -10.29 6.54 -10.99
C PRO A 101 -9.31 7.30 -11.89
N ASP A 102 -9.76 7.82 -13.04
CA ASP A 102 -8.91 8.56 -13.98
C ASP A 102 -8.52 9.95 -13.47
N LEU A 103 -9.26 10.50 -12.49
CA LEU A 103 -8.95 11.81 -11.91
C LEU A 103 -7.66 11.79 -11.08
N LEU A 104 -7.45 10.75 -10.31
CA LEU A 104 -6.20 10.50 -9.58
C LEU A 104 -6.16 9.01 -9.19
N PRO A 105 -5.30 8.19 -9.81
CA PRO A 105 -5.32 6.73 -9.64
C PRO A 105 -4.69 6.24 -8.32
N GLU A 106 -4.87 6.98 -7.22
CA GLU A 106 -4.32 6.67 -5.91
C GLU A 106 -5.18 5.66 -5.14
N TRP A 107 -5.21 4.44 -5.64
CA TRP A 107 -6.02 3.36 -5.09
C TRP A 107 -5.58 2.89 -3.69
N TYR A 108 -4.26 2.91 -3.40
CA TYR A 108 -3.73 2.31 -2.17
C TYR A 108 -4.16 3.06 -0.91
N LEU A 109 -3.97 4.38 -0.87
CA LEU A 109 -4.36 5.18 0.30
C LEU A 109 -5.88 5.28 0.44
N ALA A 110 -6.62 5.39 -0.67
CA ALA A 110 -8.07 5.35 -0.66
C ALA A 110 -8.59 4.04 -0.05
N THR A 111 -8.04 2.90 -0.47
CA THR A 111 -8.37 1.57 0.08
C THR A 111 -7.98 1.45 1.56
N LEU A 112 -6.81 1.96 1.94
CA LEU A 112 -6.33 1.89 3.31
C LEU A 112 -7.22 2.72 4.26
N ILE A 113 -7.67 3.90 3.82
CA ILE A 113 -8.60 4.74 4.58
C ILE A 113 -9.94 4.03 4.78
N LEU A 114 -10.48 3.40 3.73
CA LEU A 114 -11.71 2.61 3.81
C LEU A 114 -11.56 1.44 4.79
N PHE A 115 -10.45 0.70 4.71
CA PHE A 115 -10.19 -0.42 5.63
C PHE A 115 -10.05 0.06 7.08
N TYR A 116 -9.43 1.20 7.31
CA TYR A 116 -9.32 1.77 8.65
C TYR A 116 -10.67 2.25 9.19
N ALA A 117 -11.53 2.83 8.35
CA ALA A 117 -12.86 3.26 8.74
C ALA A 117 -13.73 2.06 9.19
N THR A 118 -13.63 0.93 8.49
CA THR A 118 -14.42 -0.29 8.76
C THR A 118 -13.78 -1.20 9.83
N SER A 119 -12.52 -0.98 10.19
CA SER A 119 -11.73 -1.87 11.06
C SER A 119 -12.36 -2.22 12.40
N PRO A 120 -13.00 -1.32 13.15
CA PRO A 120 -13.63 -1.70 14.43
C PRO A 120 -14.72 -2.76 14.27
N ILE A 121 -15.50 -2.67 13.18
CA ILE A 121 -16.55 -3.64 12.87
C ILE A 121 -15.91 -4.97 12.49
N LEU A 122 -14.91 -4.93 11.60
CA LEU A 122 -14.16 -6.11 11.16
C LEU A 122 -13.47 -6.82 12.33
N TYR A 123 -12.90 -6.05 13.26
CA TYR A 123 -12.29 -6.57 14.47
C TYR A 123 -13.30 -7.32 15.35
N MET A 124 -14.51 -6.76 15.55
CA MET A 124 -15.56 -7.43 16.33
C MET A 124 -16.04 -8.73 15.62
N ILE A 125 -16.17 -8.72 14.31
CA ILE A 125 -16.53 -9.90 13.52
C ILE A 125 -15.45 -10.98 13.69
N LEU A 126 -14.16 -10.63 13.51
CA LEU A 126 -13.06 -11.58 13.61
C LEU A 126 -12.88 -12.13 15.02
N LYS A 127 -13.16 -11.37 16.06
CA LYS A 127 -13.17 -11.90 17.44
C LYS A 127 -14.19 -13.01 17.64
N LYS A 128 -15.31 -12.99 16.92
CA LYS A 128 -16.37 -14.01 17.00
C LYS A 128 -16.13 -15.16 16.01
N ALA A 129 -15.81 -14.84 14.78
CA ALA A 129 -15.68 -15.80 13.67
C ALA A 129 -14.31 -16.47 13.62
N GLY A 130 -13.28 -15.86 14.21
CA GLY A 130 -11.91 -16.38 14.18
C GLY A 130 -11.40 -16.62 12.76
N TRP A 131 -10.72 -17.76 12.58
CA TRP A 131 -10.18 -18.17 11.28
C TRP A 131 -11.25 -18.47 10.23
N PHE A 132 -12.45 -18.88 10.65
CA PHE A 132 -13.56 -19.10 9.70
C PHE A 132 -13.98 -17.79 9.01
N GLY A 133 -13.92 -16.66 9.69
CA GLY A 133 -14.17 -15.36 9.09
C GLY A 133 -13.14 -14.99 8.01
N VAL A 134 -11.86 -15.22 8.28
CA VAL A 134 -10.78 -15.01 7.30
C VAL A 134 -10.95 -15.94 6.10
N LEU A 135 -11.18 -17.23 6.34
CA LEU A 135 -11.34 -18.23 5.29
C LEU A 135 -12.56 -17.92 4.39
N GLY A 136 -13.70 -17.55 5.00
CA GLY A 136 -14.88 -17.17 4.25
C GLY A 136 -14.65 -16.00 3.31
N VAL A 137 -13.90 -14.97 3.78
CA VAL A 137 -13.53 -13.84 2.92
C VAL A 137 -12.55 -14.27 1.83
N CYS A 138 -11.56 -15.13 2.12
CA CYS A 138 -10.66 -15.66 1.09
C CYS A 138 -11.43 -16.36 -0.04
N VAL A 139 -12.39 -17.24 0.31
CA VAL A 139 -13.22 -17.96 -0.67
C VAL A 139 -14.07 -16.95 -1.47
N ALA A 140 -14.70 -16.00 -0.79
CA ALA A 140 -15.52 -14.98 -1.46
C ALA A 140 -14.69 -14.14 -2.44
N VAL A 141 -13.48 -13.73 -2.06
CA VAL A 141 -12.57 -12.95 -2.92
C VAL A 141 -12.12 -13.76 -4.13
N ILE A 142 -11.77 -15.03 -3.96
CA ILE A 142 -11.43 -15.92 -5.08
C ILE A 142 -12.61 -16.02 -6.07
N TYR A 143 -13.83 -16.22 -5.54
CA TYR A 143 -15.03 -16.30 -6.35
C TYR A 143 -15.32 -14.99 -7.09
N ILE A 144 -15.28 -13.85 -6.39
CA ILE A 144 -15.48 -12.52 -6.99
C ILE A 144 -14.42 -12.26 -8.06
N SER A 145 -13.14 -12.55 -7.79
CA SER A 145 -12.06 -12.35 -8.76
C SER A 145 -12.23 -13.24 -10.01
N TRP A 146 -12.83 -14.41 -9.85
CA TRP A 146 -13.17 -15.26 -10.99
C TRP A 146 -14.29 -14.66 -11.83
N VAL A 147 -15.32 -14.09 -11.19
CA VAL A 147 -16.45 -13.40 -11.84
C VAL A 147 -15.99 -12.08 -12.48
N GLU A 148 -15.08 -11.32 -11.84
CA GLU A 148 -14.56 -10.03 -12.34
C GLU A 148 -13.72 -10.14 -13.62
N LYS A 149 -13.19 -11.30 -13.97
CA LYS A 149 -12.68 -11.50 -15.34
C LYS A 149 -13.73 -11.12 -16.40
N CYS A 150 -14.99 -11.07 -16.00
CA CYS A 150 -16.12 -10.65 -16.83
C CYS A 150 -16.44 -9.14 -16.73
N ILE A 151 -15.95 -8.40 -15.69
CA ILE A 151 -16.40 -7.03 -15.37
C ILE A 151 -15.29 -5.96 -15.56
N SER A 152 -14.04 -6.35 -15.73
CA SER A 152 -12.86 -5.48 -16.02
C SER A 152 -12.67 -4.21 -15.14
N ALA A 153 -13.12 -4.24 -13.89
CA ALA A 153 -12.99 -3.09 -12.97
C ALA A 153 -11.72 -3.21 -12.11
N TRP A 154 -10.56 -2.91 -12.69
CA TRP A 154 -9.24 -3.06 -12.06
C TRP A 154 -9.08 -2.33 -10.71
N GLN A 155 -9.77 -1.19 -10.53
CA GLN A 155 -9.71 -0.40 -9.29
C GLN A 155 -10.24 -1.19 -8.08
N TYR A 156 -11.31 -1.95 -8.27
CA TYR A 156 -11.89 -2.77 -7.20
C TYR A 156 -11.07 -4.05 -6.98
N ALA A 157 -10.56 -4.66 -8.05
CA ALA A 157 -9.71 -5.86 -7.96
C ALA A 157 -8.49 -5.61 -7.07
N ASN A 158 -7.83 -4.46 -7.21
CA ASN A 158 -6.71 -4.07 -6.37
C ASN A 158 -7.04 -4.05 -4.87
N ALA A 159 -8.20 -3.52 -4.50
CA ALA A 159 -8.64 -3.44 -3.11
C ALA A 159 -9.12 -4.81 -2.59
N ILE A 160 -9.99 -5.47 -3.36
CA ILE A 160 -10.67 -6.71 -2.98
C ILE A 160 -9.67 -7.86 -2.80
N CYS A 161 -8.74 -8.05 -3.73
CA CYS A 161 -7.76 -9.14 -3.64
C CYS A 161 -6.82 -9.02 -2.42
N ARG A 162 -6.65 -7.81 -1.88
CA ARG A 162 -5.80 -7.55 -0.71
C ARG A 162 -6.54 -7.52 0.61
N PHE A 163 -7.86 -7.51 0.58
CA PHE A 163 -8.69 -7.52 1.79
C PHE A 163 -8.45 -8.74 2.69
N PRO A 164 -8.32 -9.98 2.15
CA PRO A 164 -7.96 -11.14 2.97
C PRO A 164 -6.67 -10.97 3.75
N LEU A 165 -5.62 -10.39 3.15
CA LEU A 165 -4.35 -10.14 3.82
C LEU A 165 -4.49 -9.18 4.99
N TYR A 166 -5.27 -8.13 4.80
CA TYR A 166 -5.57 -7.17 5.86
C TYR A 166 -6.27 -7.83 7.05
N LEU A 167 -7.30 -8.65 6.79
CA LEU A 167 -8.01 -9.41 7.82
C LEU A 167 -7.12 -10.45 8.50
N LEU A 168 -6.26 -11.11 7.74
CA LEU A 168 -5.31 -12.09 8.25
C LEU A 168 -4.31 -11.45 9.20
N GLY A 169 -3.77 -10.28 8.85
CA GLY A 169 -2.93 -9.50 9.75
C GLY A 169 -3.66 -9.12 11.04
N MET A 170 -4.91 -8.68 10.94
CA MET A 170 -5.75 -8.35 12.10
C MET A 170 -6.02 -9.59 12.96
N GLN A 171 -6.31 -10.73 12.36
CA GLN A 171 -6.53 -11.99 13.08
C GLN A 171 -5.27 -12.46 13.82
N CYS A 172 -4.09 -12.33 13.20
CA CYS A 172 -2.81 -12.59 13.86
C CYS A 172 -2.62 -11.73 15.11
N ALA A 173 -2.99 -10.44 15.04
CA ALA A 173 -2.94 -9.56 16.19
C ALA A 173 -3.91 -10.00 17.30
N ILE A 174 -5.14 -10.40 16.95
CA ILE A 174 -6.16 -10.86 17.91
C ILE A 174 -5.66 -12.07 18.69
N ILE A 175 -5.05 -13.04 18.03
CA ILE A 175 -4.52 -14.26 18.68
C ILE A 175 -3.13 -14.09 19.29
N GLY A 176 -2.51 -12.91 19.16
CA GLY A 176 -1.18 -12.64 19.72
C GLY A 176 -0.01 -13.33 18.98
N LYS A 177 -0.20 -13.78 17.74
CA LYS A 177 0.84 -14.42 16.94
C LYS A 177 1.45 -13.43 15.93
N GLU A 178 2.77 -13.36 15.91
CA GLU A 178 3.52 -12.54 14.94
C GLU A 178 3.83 -13.32 13.66
N ASN A 179 4.00 -14.61 13.77
CA ASN A 179 4.27 -15.52 12.65
C ASN A 179 3.14 -16.54 12.49
N LEU A 180 2.76 -16.76 11.24
CA LEU A 180 1.85 -17.85 10.89
C LEU A 180 2.60 -19.17 10.82
N PRO A 181 1.97 -20.28 11.22
CA PRO A 181 2.61 -21.58 11.08
C PRO A 181 2.77 -21.99 9.60
N TYR A 182 3.82 -22.74 9.30
CA TYR A 182 4.15 -23.18 7.93
C TYR A 182 3.04 -24.00 7.28
N TYR A 183 2.27 -24.73 8.05
CA TYR A 183 1.14 -25.51 7.53
C TYR A 183 -0.01 -24.62 6.99
N ILE A 184 0.02 -23.31 7.22
CA ILE A 184 -0.88 -22.31 6.60
C ILE A 184 -0.18 -21.65 5.42
N THR A 185 1.06 -21.20 5.61
CA THR A 185 1.75 -20.36 4.61
C THR A 185 2.21 -21.13 3.39
N ILE A 186 2.60 -22.41 3.54
CA ILE A 186 2.99 -23.24 2.39
C ILE A 186 1.79 -23.54 1.47
N PRO A 187 0.61 -24.00 1.96
CA PRO A 187 -0.56 -24.14 1.10
C PRO A 187 -0.99 -22.83 0.43
N CYS A 188 -0.96 -21.69 1.15
CA CYS A 188 -1.23 -20.40 0.55
C CYS A 188 -0.27 -20.08 -0.60
N PHE A 189 1.03 -20.36 -0.44
CA PHE A 189 2.02 -20.16 -1.49
C PHE A 189 1.74 -21.06 -2.71
N VAL A 190 1.41 -22.33 -2.50
CA VAL A 190 1.05 -23.25 -3.60
C VAL A 190 -0.19 -22.75 -4.34
N ILE A 191 -1.26 -22.38 -3.62
CA ILE A 191 -2.48 -21.81 -4.21
C ILE A 191 -2.17 -20.52 -4.97
N GLY A 192 -1.37 -19.62 -4.38
CA GLY A 192 -0.93 -18.40 -5.03
C GLY A 192 -0.18 -18.68 -6.33
N SER A 193 0.72 -19.66 -6.33
CA SER A 193 1.48 -20.05 -7.52
C SER A 193 0.56 -20.56 -8.65
N CYS A 194 -0.54 -21.21 -8.33
CA CYS A 194 -1.54 -21.60 -9.35
C CYS A 194 -2.17 -20.36 -10.02
N PHE A 195 -2.40 -19.27 -9.28
CA PHE A 195 -2.92 -18.04 -9.85
C PHE A 195 -1.94 -17.35 -10.81
N PHE A 196 -0.65 -17.55 -10.65
CA PHE A 196 0.35 -17.07 -11.61
C PHE A 196 0.10 -17.65 -13.02
N PHE A 197 -0.16 -18.95 -13.12
CA PHE A 197 -0.44 -19.62 -14.39
C PHE A 197 -1.78 -19.21 -15.00
N THR A 198 -2.72 -18.71 -14.20
CA THR A 198 -4.01 -18.19 -14.71
C THR A 198 -3.95 -16.72 -15.10
N GLY A 199 -2.79 -16.06 -14.92
CA GLY A 199 -2.60 -14.63 -15.21
C GLY A 199 -3.21 -13.69 -14.17
N ASN A 200 -3.68 -14.20 -13.02
CA ASN A 200 -4.21 -13.36 -11.95
C ASN A 200 -3.08 -12.94 -10.99
N HIS A 201 -2.35 -11.91 -11.37
CA HIS A 201 -1.21 -11.41 -10.61
C HIS A 201 -1.58 -10.86 -9.21
N TYR A 202 -2.81 -10.38 -9.01
CA TYR A 202 -3.26 -9.86 -7.72
C TYR A 202 -3.44 -10.97 -6.69
N LEU A 203 -4.09 -12.06 -7.05
CA LEU A 203 -4.22 -13.22 -6.16
C LEU A 203 -2.88 -13.92 -5.97
N PHE A 204 -2.07 -14.07 -7.03
CA PHE A 204 -0.72 -14.59 -6.92
C PHE A 204 0.06 -13.87 -5.81
N SER A 205 0.17 -12.53 -5.88
CA SER A 205 0.93 -11.76 -4.89
C SER A 205 0.36 -11.90 -3.48
N SER A 206 -0.95 -11.78 -3.34
CA SER A 206 -1.62 -11.80 -2.04
C SER A 206 -1.44 -13.13 -1.29
N TYR A 207 -1.37 -14.24 -1.99
CA TYR A 207 -1.17 -15.53 -1.33
C TYR A 207 0.32 -15.87 -1.13
N CYS A 208 1.19 -15.45 -2.05
CA CYS A 208 2.63 -15.72 -1.95
C CYS A 208 3.33 -14.87 -0.90
N VAL A 209 2.82 -13.69 -0.58
CA VAL A 209 3.44 -12.74 0.36
C VAL A 209 3.63 -13.32 1.77
N LEU A 210 2.76 -14.23 2.20
CA LEU A 210 2.82 -14.81 3.54
C LEU A 210 4.11 -15.60 3.78
N LEU A 211 4.45 -16.46 2.83
CA LEU A 211 5.71 -17.23 2.91
C LEU A 211 6.91 -16.30 2.72
N MET A 212 6.82 -15.32 1.82
CA MET A 212 7.87 -14.33 1.59
C MET A 212 8.19 -13.53 2.85
N VAL A 213 7.19 -13.07 3.59
CA VAL A 213 7.39 -12.32 4.85
C VAL A 213 8.07 -13.20 5.91
N GLN A 214 7.70 -14.48 6.01
CA GLN A 214 8.36 -15.41 6.93
C GLN A 214 9.83 -15.63 6.57
N ILE A 215 10.14 -15.85 5.30
CA ILE A 215 11.51 -16.01 4.83
C ILE A 215 12.32 -14.73 5.11
N LEU A 216 11.75 -13.54 4.84
CA LEU A 216 12.41 -12.28 5.13
C LEU A 216 12.70 -12.10 6.61
N ASN A 217 11.77 -12.45 7.50
CA ASN A 217 12.00 -12.39 8.94
C ASN A 217 13.13 -13.31 9.37
N LEU A 218 13.14 -14.58 8.89
CA LEU A 218 14.22 -15.52 9.19
C LEU A 218 15.59 -15.06 8.69
N LEU A 219 15.63 -14.38 7.52
CA LEU A 219 16.88 -13.83 6.97
C LEU A 219 17.36 -12.63 7.79
N ILE A 220 16.45 -11.73 8.17
CA ILE A 220 16.79 -10.53 8.95
C ILE A 220 17.31 -10.92 10.33
N ASP A 221 16.73 -11.93 10.97
CA ASP A 221 17.14 -12.40 12.29
C ASP A 221 18.54 -13.07 12.28
N LYS A 222 18.96 -13.59 11.12
CA LYS A 222 20.25 -14.29 10.96
C LYS A 222 21.40 -13.40 10.47
N ILE A 223 21.07 -12.28 9.84
CA ILE A 223 22.05 -11.39 9.21
C ILE A 223 22.29 -10.19 10.12
N ASP A 224 23.48 -10.12 10.67
CA ASP A 224 23.94 -8.91 11.38
C ASP A 224 24.26 -7.82 10.34
N LEU A 225 23.25 -7.05 9.97
CA LEU A 225 23.37 -6.01 8.97
C LEU A 225 23.88 -4.73 9.63
N PRO A 226 25.09 -4.24 9.29
CA PRO A 226 25.62 -2.96 9.81
C PRO A 226 24.71 -1.79 9.43
N CYS A 227 23.88 -1.94 8.38
CA CYS A 227 22.91 -0.95 7.92
C CYS A 227 21.51 -1.08 8.54
N LEU A 228 21.30 -1.87 9.59
CA LEU A 228 19.97 -2.11 10.18
C LEU A 228 19.29 -0.80 10.65
N SER A 229 20.06 0.18 11.08
CA SER A 229 19.56 1.52 11.44
C SER A 229 18.94 2.26 10.25
N CYS A 230 19.56 2.19 9.07
CA CYS A 230 19.03 2.76 7.83
C CYS A 230 17.73 2.08 7.43
N PHE A 231 17.68 0.75 7.46
CA PHE A 231 16.46 -0.02 7.17
C PHE A 231 15.30 0.32 8.12
N LYS A 232 15.59 0.50 9.41
CA LYS A 232 14.60 0.94 10.41
C LYS A 232 14.10 2.36 10.11
N THR A 233 14.98 3.25 9.70
CA THR A 233 14.62 4.64 9.37
C THR A 233 13.73 4.69 8.13
N ILE A 234 14.12 4.03 7.04
CA ILE A 234 13.29 3.90 5.83
C ILE A 234 11.92 3.27 6.19
N GLY A 235 11.92 2.21 7.01
CA GLY A 235 10.69 1.54 7.44
C GLY A 235 9.74 2.41 8.26
N ARG A 236 10.23 3.46 8.95
CA ARG A 236 9.40 4.42 9.69
C ARG A 236 8.75 5.47 8.79
N HIS A 237 9.40 5.81 7.68
CA HIS A 237 8.98 6.87 6.74
C HIS A 237 8.35 6.33 5.46
N THR A 238 7.80 5.11 5.50
CA THR A 238 7.24 4.45 4.30
C THR A 238 6.10 5.22 3.66
N LEU A 239 5.28 5.92 4.45
CA LEU A 239 4.15 6.70 3.94
C LEU A 239 4.65 7.96 3.20
N GLU A 240 5.62 8.65 3.79
CA GLU A 240 6.25 9.82 3.17
C GLU A 240 7.00 9.46 1.90
N ILE A 241 7.71 8.32 1.88
CA ILE A 241 8.40 7.81 0.70
C ILE A 241 7.40 7.42 -0.39
N TYR A 242 6.29 6.77 -0.03
CA TYR A 242 5.23 6.44 -0.97
C TYR A 242 4.66 7.70 -1.62
N ALA A 243 4.24 8.67 -0.80
CA ALA A 243 3.68 9.94 -1.30
C ALA A 243 4.69 10.72 -2.16
N ALA A 244 5.96 10.74 -1.77
CA ALA A 244 7.05 11.37 -2.53
C ALA A 244 7.25 10.70 -3.90
N ASN A 245 7.19 9.37 -3.96
CA ASN A 245 7.33 8.63 -5.20
C ASN A 245 6.16 8.86 -6.17
N VAL A 246 4.94 9.02 -5.65
CA VAL A 246 3.78 9.42 -6.44
C VAL A 246 3.98 10.84 -6.98
N LEU A 247 4.39 11.79 -6.14
CA LEU A 247 4.65 13.17 -6.56
C LEU A 247 5.77 13.26 -7.60
N SER A 248 6.85 12.49 -7.42
CA SER A 248 7.93 12.37 -8.39
C SER A 248 7.41 11.89 -9.75
N ALA A 249 6.49 10.90 -9.74
CA ALA A 249 5.84 10.42 -10.95
C ALA A 249 5.07 11.51 -11.68
N VAL A 250 4.26 12.28 -10.93
CA VAL A 250 3.47 13.39 -11.49
C VAL A 250 4.37 14.48 -12.07
N LEU A 251 5.44 14.85 -11.37
CA LEU A 251 6.43 15.82 -11.85
C LEU A 251 7.12 15.38 -13.14
N LEU A 252 7.60 14.14 -13.17
CA LEU A 252 8.29 13.61 -14.35
C LEU A 252 7.35 13.50 -15.55
N ALA A 253 6.11 13.04 -15.34
CA ALA A 253 5.10 12.97 -16.40
C ALA A 253 4.79 14.35 -16.99
N SER A 254 4.75 15.40 -16.16
CA SER A 254 4.45 16.77 -16.60
C SER A 254 5.60 17.44 -17.36
N CYS A 255 6.85 17.08 -17.07
CA CYS A 255 7.99 17.88 -17.52
C CYS A 255 8.91 17.18 -18.56
N PHE A 256 9.04 15.84 -18.57
CA PHE A 256 10.25 15.24 -19.18
C PHE A 256 10.07 13.93 -19.96
N TYR A 257 8.88 13.39 -20.16
CA TYR A 257 8.69 11.99 -20.55
C TYR A 257 9.22 11.57 -21.95
N THR A 258 9.50 12.49 -22.86
CA THR A 258 9.76 12.13 -24.26
C THR A 258 11.22 12.25 -24.72
N CYS A 259 12.11 12.87 -23.94
CA CYS A 259 13.43 13.28 -24.43
C CYS A 259 14.63 12.73 -23.64
N ILE A 260 14.42 12.01 -22.51
CA ILE A 260 15.52 11.66 -21.60
C ILE A 260 15.78 10.14 -21.61
N HIS A 261 17.07 9.76 -21.59
CA HIS A 261 17.47 8.36 -21.50
C HIS A 261 16.93 7.69 -20.22
N PRO A 262 16.37 6.46 -20.27
CA PRO A 262 15.73 5.78 -19.13
C PRO A 262 16.58 5.73 -17.85
N ILE A 263 17.89 5.52 -17.99
CA ILE A 263 18.80 5.47 -16.82
C ILE A 263 18.82 6.83 -16.08
N ILE A 264 18.83 7.93 -16.81
CA ILE A 264 18.81 9.27 -16.21
C ILE A 264 17.48 9.50 -15.48
N VAL A 265 16.37 9.04 -16.07
CA VAL A 265 15.04 9.12 -15.43
C VAL A 265 15.03 8.36 -14.11
N ILE A 266 15.65 7.17 -14.01
CA ILE A 266 15.78 6.42 -12.76
C ILE A 266 16.48 7.27 -11.68
N PHE A 267 17.62 7.85 -12.00
CA PHE A 267 18.38 8.65 -11.04
C PHE A 267 17.61 9.89 -10.61
N ILE A 268 16.94 10.59 -11.53
CA ILE A 268 16.11 11.75 -11.22
C ILE A 268 14.93 11.36 -10.33
N ASP A 269 14.24 10.26 -10.64
CA ASP A 269 13.09 9.79 -9.84
C ASP A 269 13.50 9.40 -8.43
N LEU A 270 14.58 8.64 -8.27
CA LEU A 270 15.09 8.25 -6.96
C LEU A 270 15.56 9.46 -6.15
N PHE A 271 16.23 10.41 -6.78
CA PHE A 271 16.66 11.65 -6.15
C PHE A 271 15.46 12.51 -5.72
N LEU A 272 14.49 12.73 -6.62
CA LEU A 272 13.25 13.45 -6.31
C LEU A 272 12.47 12.77 -5.19
N THR A 273 12.32 11.45 -5.24
CA THR A 273 11.65 10.67 -4.19
C THR A 273 12.35 10.86 -2.85
N ALA A 274 13.68 10.85 -2.79
CA ALA A 274 14.44 11.06 -1.57
C ALA A 274 14.25 12.49 -1.02
N VAL A 275 14.39 13.51 -1.86
CA VAL A 275 14.24 14.93 -1.47
C VAL A 275 12.81 15.20 -1.01
N LEU A 276 11.81 14.80 -1.81
CA LEU A 276 10.41 15.01 -1.48
C LEU A 276 10.01 14.27 -0.20
N SER A 277 10.51 13.06 0.03
CA SER A 277 10.22 12.31 1.27
C SER A 277 10.76 13.03 2.51
N PHE A 278 11.95 13.63 2.40
CA PHE A 278 12.52 14.46 3.47
C PHE A 278 11.65 15.70 3.73
N VAL A 279 11.27 16.43 2.68
CA VAL A 279 10.41 17.62 2.78
C VAL A 279 9.05 17.26 3.39
N LEU A 280 8.38 16.20 2.88
CA LEU A 280 7.10 15.73 3.41
C LEU A 280 7.22 15.30 4.88
N SER A 281 8.31 14.64 5.27
CA SER A 281 8.54 14.26 6.67
C SER A 281 8.67 15.48 7.59
N LYS A 282 9.35 16.54 7.14
CA LYS A 282 9.46 17.79 7.89
C LYS A 282 8.11 18.51 7.97
N ALA A 283 7.39 18.63 6.86
CA ALA A 283 6.07 19.22 6.81
C ALA A 283 5.08 18.47 7.70
N ASN A 284 5.08 17.14 7.66
CA ASN A 284 4.25 16.30 8.52
C ASN A 284 4.52 16.53 10.01
N LYS A 285 5.80 16.60 10.41
CA LYS A 285 6.17 16.92 11.80
C LYS A 285 5.66 18.29 12.22
N LEU A 286 5.78 19.30 11.36
CA LEU A 286 5.30 20.65 11.64
C LEU A 286 3.77 20.66 11.81
N ILE A 287 3.02 20.03 10.91
CA ILE A 287 1.57 19.92 11.01
C ILE A 287 1.16 19.22 12.31
N LEU A 288 1.83 18.11 12.65
CA LEU A 288 1.53 17.35 13.85
C LEU A 288 1.89 18.08 15.15
N SER A 289 2.80 19.05 15.14
CA SER A 289 3.12 19.89 16.29
C SER A 289 2.05 20.94 16.60
N ILE A 290 1.20 21.25 15.61
CA ILE A 290 0.07 22.21 15.73
C ILE A 290 -1.21 21.51 16.22
N TRP A 291 -1.29 20.19 16.04
CA TRP A 291 -2.45 19.34 16.39
C TRP A 291 -2.25 18.62 17.73
#